data_90cfd65a62c1177563fac91ddbd1fc3b
#
_entry.id   90cfd65a62c1177563fac91ddbd1fc3b
#
_cell.length_a   1.000
_cell.length_b   1.000
_cell.length_c   1.000
_cell.angle_alpha   90.00
_cell.angle_beta   90.00
_cell.angle_gamma   90.00
#
_symmetry.space_group_name_H-M   'P 1'
#
loop_
_entity.id
_entity.type
_entity.pdbx_description
1 polymer ?
#
loop_
_entity_poly.entity_id
_entity_poly.type
_entity_poly.pdbx_seq_one_letter_code
_entity_poly.pdbx_strand_id
1 'polypeptide(L)'
;MKKFVAVLALSLVAISATGASAATKVTLTPQNKVSKKNPVITVKLSGLPTTHGIYLSQCMAPKVKGEAPTACNPAPASKLWVSAVEADQKMGATAPTGKVTIKVDKYFKDGDCVHTKCIIYVTNDHNAADDRSEDQFIPFKFDGLLPF
;
A
#
# COMPACT_ATOMS: atom_id res chain seq x y z
N MET A 1 -37.58 -27.32 -56.02
CA MET A 1 -37.36 -27.46 -54.59
C MET A 1 -35.93 -27.00 -54.26
N LYS A 2 -35.77 -25.79 -53.78
CA LYS A 2 -34.46 -25.21 -53.42
C LYS A 2 -34.24 -25.37 -51.90
N LYS A 3 -33.23 -26.15 -51.46
CA LYS A 3 -32.87 -26.36 -50.09
C LYS A 3 -31.94 -25.23 -49.69
N PHE A 4 -32.35 -24.38 -48.76
CA PHE A 4 -31.48 -23.38 -48.09
C PHE A 4 -30.74 -24.07 -46.91
N VAL A 5 -29.44 -24.10 -46.97
CA VAL A 5 -28.57 -24.51 -45.85
C VAL A 5 -28.21 -23.26 -45.08
N ALA A 6 -28.72 -23.13 -43.87
CA ALA A 6 -28.32 -22.05 -42.94
C ALA A 6 -27.05 -22.47 -42.21
N VAL A 7 -25.95 -21.76 -42.44
CA VAL A 7 -24.70 -21.91 -41.70
C VAL A 7 -24.77 -21.01 -40.47
N LEU A 8 -24.88 -21.64 -39.29
CA LEU A 8 -24.79 -20.95 -37.99
C LEU A 8 -23.30 -20.76 -37.66
N ALA A 9 -22.83 -19.50 -37.76
CA ALA A 9 -21.51 -19.14 -37.30
C ALA A 9 -21.55 -18.93 -35.78
N LEU A 10 -20.93 -19.86 -35.01
CA LEU A 10 -20.69 -19.71 -33.58
C LEU A 10 -19.50 -18.78 -33.40
N SER A 11 -19.72 -17.55 -33.02
CA SER A 11 -18.66 -16.61 -32.58
C SER A 11 -18.26 -16.98 -31.14
N LEU A 12 -17.09 -17.58 -30.95
CA LEU A 12 -16.45 -17.72 -29.64
C LEU A 12 -15.98 -16.33 -29.17
N VAL A 13 -16.67 -15.75 -28.21
CA VAL A 13 -16.18 -14.60 -27.44
C VAL A 13 -15.16 -15.12 -26.45
N ALA A 14 -13.88 -14.89 -26.73
CA ALA A 14 -12.81 -15.13 -25.77
C ALA A 14 -12.91 -14.07 -24.65
N ILE A 15 -13.44 -14.46 -23.49
CA ILE A 15 -13.41 -13.63 -22.27
C ILE A 15 -11.97 -13.69 -21.77
N SER A 16 -11.19 -12.64 -22.07
CA SER A 16 -9.89 -12.43 -21.44
C SER A 16 -10.14 -12.12 -19.96
N ALA A 17 -9.98 -13.09 -19.09
CA ALA A 17 -9.91 -12.84 -17.65
C ALA A 17 -8.65 -12.02 -17.38
N THR A 18 -8.80 -10.69 -17.28
CA THR A 18 -7.76 -9.84 -16.70
C THR A 18 -7.66 -10.25 -15.24
N GLY A 19 -6.66 -11.07 -14.92
CA GLY A 19 -6.36 -11.44 -13.55
C GLY A 19 -6.10 -10.16 -12.75
N ALA A 20 -7.02 -9.80 -11.86
CA ALA A 20 -6.75 -8.77 -10.88
C ALA A 20 -5.52 -9.21 -10.09
N SER A 21 -4.42 -8.46 -10.19
CA SER A 21 -3.25 -8.66 -9.35
C SER A 21 -3.71 -8.50 -7.89
N ALA A 22 -3.44 -9.50 -7.06
CA ALA A 22 -3.75 -9.36 -5.64
C ALA A 22 -2.85 -8.26 -5.06
N ALA A 23 -3.43 -7.37 -4.26
CA ALA A 23 -2.68 -6.30 -3.60
C ALA A 23 -1.52 -6.86 -2.77
N THR A 24 -0.42 -6.10 -2.66
CA THR A 24 0.74 -6.43 -1.85
C THR A 24 0.33 -6.77 -0.42
N LYS A 25 0.76 -7.93 0.07
CA LYS A 25 0.53 -8.29 1.47
C LYS A 25 1.54 -7.57 2.37
N VAL A 26 1.01 -6.76 3.28
CA VAL A 26 1.80 -5.95 4.22
C VAL A 26 1.53 -6.41 5.64
N THR A 27 2.60 -6.64 6.42
CA THR A 27 2.52 -7.00 7.84
C THR A 27 3.42 -6.07 8.65
N LEU A 28 2.87 -5.46 9.69
CA LEU A 28 3.57 -4.54 10.60
C LEU A 28 3.98 -5.25 11.89
N THR A 29 5.21 -5.01 12.36
CA THR A 29 5.70 -5.53 13.65
C THR A 29 6.58 -4.49 14.35
N PRO A 30 6.23 -4.03 15.56
CA PRO A 30 4.95 -4.21 16.24
C PRO A 30 3.84 -3.38 15.58
N GLN A 31 2.59 -3.84 15.62
CA GLN A 31 1.45 -3.09 15.13
C GLN A 31 0.74 -2.31 16.25
N ASN A 32 0.53 -2.93 17.41
CA ASN A 32 -0.29 -2.39 18.50
C ASN A 32 0.50 -1.97 19.75
N LYS A 33 1.82 -2.06 19.73
CA LYS A 33 2.71 -1.73 20.85
C LYS A 33 3.99 -1.10 20.35
N VAL A 34 3.86 -0.10 19.47
CA VAL A 34 5.04 0.63 18.96
C VAL A 34 5.70 1.38 20.12
N SER A 35 7.00 1.19 20.30
CA SER A 35 7.77 1.83 21.36
C SER A 35 7.72 3.36 21.25
N LYS A 36 7.41 4.05 22.35
CA LYS A 36 7.45 5.50 22.42
C LYS A 36 8.88 6.08 22.42
N LYS A 37 9.88 5.26 22.82
CA LYS A 37 11.30 5.66 22.90
C LYS A 37 12.03 5.40 21.58
N ASN A 38 11.74 4.28 20.93
CA ASN A 38 12.29 3.91 19.63
C ASN A 38 11.11 3.54 18.69
N PRO A 39 10.48 4.53 18.08
CA PRO A 39 9.24 4.34 17.34
C PRO A 39 9.50 3.81 15.92
N VAL A 40 9.95 2.57 15.83
CA VAL A 40 10.24 1.87 14.58
C VAL A 40 9.28 0.71 14.39
N ILE A 41 8.74 0.60 13.21
CA ILE A 41 7.92 -0.52 12.75
C ILE A 41 8.70 -1.29 11.68
N THR A 42 8.86 -2.59 11.86
CA THR A 42 9.34 -3.48 10.81
C THR A 42 8.17 -3.85 9.91
N VAL A 43 8.36 -3.70 8.62
CA VAL A 43 7.37 -4.03 7.60
C VAL A 43 7.84 -5.26 6.83
N LYS A 44 7.01 -6.28 6.78
CA LYS A 44 7.22 -7.45 5.91
C LYS A 44 6.26 -7.34 4.72
N LEU A 45 6.82 -7.49 3.52
CA LEU A 45 6.12 -7.35 2.25
C LEU A 45 6.18 -8.65 1.46
N SER A 46 5.11 -8.96 0.73
CA SER A 46 5.09 -10.04 -0.26
C SER A 46 4.06 -9.77 -1.35
N GLY A 47 4.32 -10.25 -2.57
CA GLY A 47 3.43 -10.04 -3.71
C GLY A 47 3.47 -8.60 -4.25
N LEU A 48 4.64 -7.94 -4.22
CA LEU A 48 4.80 -6.61 -4.81
C LEU A 48 4.49 -6.64 -6.31
N PRO A 49 4.00 -5.53 -6.86
CA PRO A 49 3.92 -5.35 -8.31
C PRO A 49 5.29 -5.57 -8.98
N THR A 50 5.27 -6.08 -10.21
CA THR A 50 6.50 -6.36 -10.98
C THR A 50 6.85 -5.24 -11.96
N THR A 51 5.96 -4.30 -12.18
CA THR A 51 6.08 -3.20 -13.16
C THR A 51 6.31 -1.84 -12.52
N HIS A 52 6.07 -1.69 -11.24
CA HIS A 52 6.21 -0.45 -10.47
C HIS A 52 6.42 -0.79 -8.99
N GLY A 53 6.71 0.21 -8.18
CA GLY A 53 6.86 0.08 -6.75
C GLY A 53 5.64 0.54 -5.97
N ILE A 54 5.77 0.55 -4.64
CA ILE A 54 4.78 1.08 -3.70
C ILE A 54 5.42 2.10 -2.76
N TYR A 55 4.61 3.04 -2.30
CA TYR A 55 4.95 3.90 -1.19
C TYR A 55 4.28 3.39 0.10
N LEU A 56 5.02 3.47 1.20
CA LEU A 56 4.49 3.33 2.56
C LEU A 56 4.72 4.64 3.30
N SER A 57 3.69 5.19 3.92
CA SER A 57 3.79 6.47 4.64
C SER A 57 3.02 6.41 5.95
N GLN A 58 3.57 7.04 7.00
CA GLN A 58 2.79 7.29 8.21
C GLN A 58 1.79 8.42 7.94
N CYS A 59 0.51 8.16 8.14
CA CYS A 59 -0.55 9.16 7.93
C CYS A 59 -1.60 9.10 9.04
N MET A 60 -2.38 10.17 9.15
CA MET A 60 -3.67 10.14 9.85
C MET A 60 -4.65 9.25 9.10
N ALA A 61 -5.49 8.51 9.80
CA ALA A 61 -6.56 7.77 9.14
C ALA A 61 -7.49 8.76 8.40
N PRO A 62 -7.92 8.45 7.16
CA PRO A 62 -8.83 9.32 6.43
C PRO A 62 -10.18 9.42 7.13
N LYS A 63 -10.83 10.58 7.04
CA LYS A 63 -12.16 10.83 7.63
C LYS A 63 -13.24 10.01 6.92
N VAL A 64 -13.09 9.81 5.63
CA VAL A 64 -13.98 9.01 4.80
C VAL A 64 -13.26 7.72 4.40
N LYS A 65 -13.89 6.58 4.66
CA LYS A 65 -13.31 5.27 4.36
C LYS A 65 -13.04 5.13 2.86
N GLY A 66 -11.82 4.74 2.52
CA GLY A 66 -11.38 4.50 1.14
C GLY A 66 -10.84 5.73 0.40
N GLU A 67 -10.92 6.92 1.01
CA GLU A 67 -10.25 8.11 0.48
C GLU A 67 -8.77 8.14 0.87
N ALA A 68 -7.94 8.82 0.09
CA ALA A 68 -6.55 9.03 0.45
C ALA A 68 -6.43 9.91 1.71
N PRO A 69 -5.46 9.63 2.61
CA PRO A 69 -5.20 10.48 3.76
C PRO A 69 -4.80 11.90 3.34
N THR A 70 -5.28 12.89 4.08
CA THR A 70 -4.96 14.32 3.81
C THR A 70 -3.75 14.81 4.60
N ALA A 71 -3.36 14.11 5.66
CA ALA A 71 -2.22 14.46 6.50
C ALA A 71 -1.29 13.26 6.68
N CYS A 72 -0.09 13.34 6.09
CA CYS A 72 0.96 12.35 6.22
C CYS A 72 2.23 12.99 6.79
N ASN A 73 3.01 12.19 7.52
CA ASN A 73 4.26 12.63 8.11
C ASN A 73 5.29 12.97 7.02
N PRO A 74 5.75 14.23 6.94
CA PRO A 74 6.69 14.67 5.91
C PRO A 74 8.14 14.19 6.14
N ALA A 75 8.44 13.62 7.31
CA ALA A 75 9.79 13.16 7.63
C ALA A 75 10.24 12.03 6.68
N PRO A 76 11.45 12.11 6.08
CA PRO A 76 11.92 11.08 5.15
C PRO A 76 11.93 9.66 5.74
N ALA A 77 12.24 9.52 7.04
CA ALA A 77 12.25 8.23 7.72
C ALA A 77 10.84 7.63 7.94
N SER A 78 9.79 8.43 7.77
CA SER A 78 8.37 8.05 7.90
C SER A 78 7.70 7.78 6.55
N LYS A 79 8.51 7.71 5.51
CA LYS A 79 8.14 7.32 4.15
C LYS A 79 9.12 6.29 3.63
N LEU A 80 8.61 5.31 2.88
CA LEU A 80 9.44 4.34 2.17
C LEU A 80 8.94 4.23 0.75
N TRP A 81 9.86 4.19 -0.19
CA TRP A 81 9.62 3.73 -1.55
C TRP A 81 10.22 2.33 -1.67
N VAL A 82 9.41 1.32 -1.95
CA VAL A 82 9.83 -0.07 -2.07
C VAL A 82 9.45 -0.58 -3.45
N SER A 83 10.41 -1.15 -4.17
CA SER A 83 10.15 -1.70 -5.49
C SER A 83 10.97 -2.97 -5.74
N ALA A 84 10.36 -3.94 -6.44
CA ALA A 84 11.04 -5.09 -7.01
C ALA A 84 11.71 -4.77 -8.36
N VAL A 85 11.41 -3.61 -8.96
CA VAL A 85 11.94 -3.19 -10.25
C VAL A 85 13.36 -2.64 -10.08
N GLU A 86 14.31 -3.22 -10.79
CA GLU A 86 15.73 -2.84 -10.66
C GLU A 86 15.99 -1.36 -11.03
N ALA A 87 15.27 -0.83 -12.03
CA ALA A 87 15.38 0.58 -12.42
C ALA A 87 15.00 1.52 -11.28
N ASP A 88 13.92 1.21 -10.53
CA ASP A 88 13.49 1.98 -9.36
C ASP A 88 14.54 1.92 -8.24
N GLN A 89 15.14 0.76 -8.01
CA GLN A 89 16.18 0.61 -7.00
C GLN A 89 17.43 1.45 -7.33
N LYS A 90 17.79 1.57 -8.62
CA LYS A 90 18.85 2.49 -9.07
C LYS A 90 18.52 3.96 -8.86
N MET A 91 17.22 4.30 -8.79
CA MET A 91 16.73 5.65 -8.50
C MET A 91 16.50 5.91 -6.99
N GLY A 92 16.74 4.92 -6.12
CA GLY A 92 16.67 5.05 -4.68
C GLY A 92 15.52 4.30 -3.99
N ALA A 93 14.75 3.49 -4.73
CA ALA A 93 13.79 2.61 -4.10
C ALA A 93 14.50 1.54 -3.26
N THR A 94 13.90 1.21 -2.11
CA THR A 94 14.38 0.10 -1.27
C THR A 94 14.01 -1.23 -1.91
N ALA A 95 14.97 -2.13 -2.05
CA ALA A 95 14.70 -3.50 -2.49
C ALA A 95 13.85 -4.24 -1.44
N PRO A 96 12.88 -5.07 -1.86
CA PRO A 96 11.99 -5.79 -0.95
C PRO A 96 12.68 -7.03 -0.32
N THR A 97 13.89 -6.88 0.16
CA THR A 97 14.71 -7.96 0.74
C THR A 97 14.28 -8.29 2.16
N GLY A 98 13.15 -8.98 2.29
CA GLY A 98 12.69 -9.56 3.56
C GLY A 98 12.01 -8.57 4.50
N LYS A 99 12.74 -7.66 5.15
CA LYS A 99 12.19 -6.72 6.13
C LYS A 99 12.71 -5.32 5.87
N VAL A 100 11.79 -4.37 5.72
CA VAL A 100 12.11 -2.93 5.71
C VAL A 100 11.61 -2.29 7.00
N THR A 101 12.14 -1.14 7.37
CA THR A 101 11.72 -0.44 8.58
C THR A 101 11.24 0.96 8.26
N ILE A 102 10.20 1.40 8.96
CA ILE A 102 9.68 2.76 8.89
C ILE A 102 9.68 3.35 10.30
N LYS A 103 10.20 4.56 10.44
CA LYS A 103 10.10 5.30 11.68
C LYS A 103 8.75 6.02 11.71
N VAL A 104 8.10 6.04 12.87
CA VAL A 104 6.83 6.74 13.06
C VAL A 104 6.93 7.71 14.22
N ASP A 105 6.23 8.83 14.13
CA ASP A 105 6.24 9.86 15.16
C ASP A 105 4.88 9.95 15.84
N LYS A 106 4.88 10.27 17.14
CA LYS A 106 3.63 10.50 17.90
C LYS A 106 2.90 11.73 17.38
N TYR A 107 3.66 12.74 17.01
CA TYR A 107 3.19 14.03 16.49
C TYR A 107 3.99 14.38 15.26
N PHE A 108 3.33 14.89 14.25
CA PHE A 108 3.95 15.45 13.04
C PHE A 108 3.08 16.61 12.54
N LYS A 109 3.54 17.33 11.53
CA LYS A 109 2.74 18.42 10.96
C LYS A 109 1.34 17.93 10.58
N ASP A 110 0.32 18.54 11.15
CA ASP A 110 -1.09 18.21 10.95
C ASP A 110 -1.50 16.78 11.38
N GLY A 111 -0.69 16.11 12.23
CA GLY A 111 -0.94 14.76 12.71
C GLY A 111 -0.69 14.55 14.20
N ASP A 112 -1.62 13.82 14.84
CA ASP A 112 -1.59 13.45 16.26
C ASP A 112 -1.98 11.97 16.44
N CYS A 113 -0.97 11.11 16.52
CA CYS A 113 -1.16 9.66 16.69
C CYS A 113 -1.34 9.23 18.16
N VAL A 114 -1.39 10.18 19.09
CA VAL A 114 -1.67 9.92 20.51
C VAL A 114 -3.16 9.97 20.80
N HIS A 115 -3.86 10.93 20.19
CA HIS A 115 -5.28 11.17 20.45
C HIS A 115 -6.19 10.75 19.30
N THR A 116 -5.62 10.41 18.15
CA THR A 116 -6.36 10.00 16.96
C THR A 116 -5.73 8.77 16.30
N LYS A 117 -6.50 8.14 15.41
CA LYS A 117 -6.05 6.95 14.69
C LYS A 117 -5.03 7.32 13.61
N CYS A 118 -3.84 6.69 13.70
CA CYS A 118 -2.85 6.73 12.63
C CYS A 118 -2.73 5.39 11.92
N ILE A 119 -2.23 5.44 10.71
CA ILE A 119 -2.07 4.31 9.80
C ILE A 119 -0.70 4.33 9.14
N ILE A 120 -0.26 3.17 8.68
CA ILE A 120 0.64 3.09 7.55
C ILE A 120 -0.25 3.00 6.30
N TYR A 121 -0.17 4.04 5.49
CA TYR A 121 -0.85 4.10 4.19
C TYR A 121 0.08 3.50 3.13
N VAL A 122 -0.44 2.53 2.39
CA VAL A 122 0.23 1.90 1.26
C VAL A 122 -0.47 2.35 -0.01
N THR A 123 0.28 2.70 -1.03
CA THR A 123 -0.24 3.11 -2.34
C THR A 123 0.77 2.78 -3.42
N ASN A 124 0.33 2.69 -4.66
CA ASN A 124 1.23 2.62 -5.81
C ASN A 124 2.18 3.81 -5.85
N ASP A 125 3.35 3.63 -6.43
CA ASP A 125 4.31 4.70 -6.62
C ASP A 125 3.93 5.63 -7.79
N HIS A 126 4.82 6.57 -8.10
CA HIS A 126 4.60 7.57 -9.15
C HIS A 126 4.49 6.98 -10.58
N ASN A 127 4.92 5.74 -10.79
CA ASN A 127 4.79 5.07 -12.09
C ASN A 127 3.37 4.54 -12.33
N ALA A 128 2.56 4.43 -11.27
CA ALA A 128 1.17 3.97 -11.32
C ALA A 128 0.27 4.81 -10.38
N ALA A 129 0.49 6.13 -10.33
CA ALA A 129 -0.14 7.04 -9.36
C ALA A 129 -1.67 7.09 -9.40
N ASP A 130 -2.27 6.84 -10.56
CA ASP A 130 -3.73 6.83 -10.74
C ASP A 130 -4.38 5.47 -10.41
N ASP A 131 -3.57 4.42 -10.27
CA ASP A 131 -4.03 3.10 -9.88
C ASP A 131 -4.11 2.99 -8.35
N ARG A 132 -5.29 2.71 -7.82
CA ARG A 132 -5.58 2.59 -6.39
C ARG A 132 -5.62 1.13 -5.91
N SER A 133 -5.20 0.17 -6.74
CA SER A 133 -5.26 -1.28 -6.44
C SER A 133 -4.44 -1.69 -5.22
N GLU A 134 -3.36 -0.96 -4.92
CA GLU A 134 -2.50 -1.20 -3.75
C GLU A 134 -2.90 -0.42 -2.50
N ASP A 135 -3.93 0.41 -2.54
CA ASP A 135 -4.34 1.23 -1.41
C ASP A 135 -4.73 0.42 -0.19
N GLN A 136 -3.95 0.55 0.88
CA GLN A 136 -4.20 -0.10 2.16
C GLN A 136 -4.04 0.90 3.30
N PHE A 137 -4.91 0.78 4.30
CA PHE A 137 -4.99 1.66 5.46
C PHE A 137 -4.75 0.84 6.73
N ILE A 138 -3.48 0.57 7.06
CA ILE A 138 -3.10 -0.37 8.12
C ILE A 138 -2.91 0.38 9.44
N PRO A 139 -3.84 0.26 10.41
CA PRO A 139 -3.74 0.96 11.67
C PRO A 139 -2.56 0.45 12.51
N PHE A 140 -1.94 1.35 13.25
CA PHE A 140 -0.97 1.02 14.29
C PHE A 140 -1.21 1.85 15.55
N LYS A 141 -0.65 1.43 16.68
CA LYS A 141 -0.73 2.14 17.96
C LYS A 141 0.59 2.15 18.70
N PHE A 142 0.86 3.25 19.38
CA PHE A 142 1.94 3.31 20.35
C PHE A 142 1.58 2.56 21.64
N ASP A 143 2.58 2.02 22.32
CA ASP A 143 2.41 1.32 23.59
C ASP A 143 1.78 2.21 24.66
N GLY A 144 0.87 1.64 25.47
CA GLY A 144 0.19 2.33 26.56
C GLY A 144 -0.80 3.44 26.14
N LEU A 145 -1.27 3.45 24.89
CA LEU A 145 -2.42 4.26 24.47
C LEU A 145 -3.69 3.42 24.47
N LEU A 146 -4.81 4.05 24.88
CA LEU A 146 -6.11 3.42 24.88
C LEU A 146 -6.58 3.12 23.43
N PRO A 147 -7.43 2.12 23.22
CA PRO A 147 -8.06 1.90 21.93
C PRO A 147 -9.01 3.07 21.60
N PHE A 148 -8.98 3.49 20.36
CA PHE A 148 -9.94 4.47 19.79
C PHE A 148 -11.14 3.74 19.23
#